data_2be9971472743c6a681a24fcc26f1eae
#
_entry.id   2be9971472743c6a681a24fcc26f1eae
#
_cell.length_a   1.000
_cell.length_b   1.000
_cell.length_c   1.000
_cell.angle_alpha   90.00
_cell.angle_beta   90.00
_cell.angle_gamma   90.00
#
_symmetry.space_group_name_H-M   'P 1'
#
loop_
_entity.id
_entity.type
_entity.pdbx_description
1 polymer ?
#
loop_
_entity_poly.entity_id
_entity_poly.type
_entity_poly.pdbx_seq_one_letter_code
_entity_poly.pdbx_strand_id
1 'polypeptide(L)'
;MSLISQAIGFINSGSERTQLVKKNALGSLLIKFFSIFIDFAKVPVLLTYLNPENYGIYLTITSIVYWTHNFDFGLGTGLRYKLTKAVSLNEDQYGRQLVSTAYFSMSGIMALLLVILIPVIALLDWNNILNTHAFSNYDLAFCVFIVLVVFLTQFVLELISIVLQSYQRAAISTLFKPLANLITLGLIVFIRLFSSNSLLWASVAMTVPIVVVLLITNICYFGGKYRNIAPSIKFFKKSCLKDIYSLGIKYFLSQLSSLVIFNTTSFLLTLLLDPQETAVFNTAYTYFGILVLFNTMAMQPIIAAVTDAYVKGELHWIRACFRKINILSLLLTLVSLLMLAVSQVVFHLWVGDKIIVPWDLSIILTFFFILNVWSTPYINFLSGVGKMDVMMILSFVKIVLYFPVAIPLIKAYGSCGLVWAIIIVNMIPNIVCGCMQYYLIVNNKATGILNR
;
A
#
# COMPACT_ATOMS: atom_id res chain seq x y z
N MET A 1 20.75 34.11 3.73
CA MET A 1 19.67 33.58 2.85
C MET A 1 18.82 32.61 3.65
N SER A 2 17.50 32.77 3.70
CA SER A 2 16.63 31.87 4.45
C SER A 2 16.63 30.47 3.81
N LEU A 3 16.47 29.41 4.60
CA LEU A 3 16.34 28.02 4.12
C LEU A 3 15.26 27.89 3.02
N ILE A 4 14.22 28.74 3.11
CA ILE A 4 13.14 28.81 2.11
C ILE A 4 13.67 29.31 0.76
N SER A 5 14.54 30.36 0.72
CA SER A 5 15.08 30.88 -0.54
C SER A 5 16.04 29.89 -1.21
N GLN A 6 16.79 29.11 -0.42
CA GLN A 6 17.65 28.02 -0.93
C GLN A 6 16.81 26.88 -1.51
N ALA A 7 15.72 26.48 -0.84
CA ALA A 7 14.80 25.47 -1.33
C ALA A 7 14.10 25.90 -2.63
N ILE A 8 13.65 27.15 -2.72
CA ILE A 8 13.04 27.71 -3.95
C ILE A 8 14.09 27.76 -5.09
N GLY A 9 15.31 28.16 -4.80
CA GLY A 9 16.42 28.15 -5.77
C GLY A 9 16.73 26.74 -6.28
N PHE A 10 16.75 25.74 -5.39
CA PHE A 10 16.93 24.34 -5.78
C PHE A 10 15.79 23.81 -6.67
N ILE A 11 14.54 24.15 -6.34
CA ILE A 11 13.37 23.72 -7.12
C ILE A 11 13.40 24.30 -8.53
N ASN A 12 13.76 25.57 -8.67
CA ASN A 12 13.75 26.30 -9.95
C ASN A 12 15.04 26.12 -10.75
N SER A 13 16.02 25.33 -10.27
CA SER A 13 17.27 25.04 -10.98
C SER A 13 17.12 23.83 -11.91
N GLY A 14 17.73 23.91 -13.12
CA GLY A 14 17.74 22.87 -14.13
C GLY A 14 16.72 23.08 -15.27
N SER A 15 16.63 22.09 -16.19
CA SER A 15 15.68 22.14 -17.31
C SER A 15 14.23 22.13 -16.81
N GLU A 16 13.29 22.62 -17.63
CA GLU A 16 11.84 22.62 -17.30
C GLU A 16 11.35 21.24 -16.82
N ARG A 17 11.81 20.17 -17.45
CA ARG A 17 11.51 18.79 -17.05
C ARG A 17 12.04 18.47 -15.66
N THR A 18 13.27 18.91 -15.33
CA THR A 18 13.89 18.71 -14.02
C THR A 18 13.13 19.49 -12.95
N GLN A 19 12.74 20.73 -13.23
CA GLN A 19 11.93 21.55 -12.31
C GLN A 19 10.56 20.91 -12.05
N LEU A 20 9.89 20.39 -13.08
CA LEU A 20 8.61 19.70 -12.95
C LEU A 20 8.74 18.45 -12.06
N VAL A 21 9.77 17.64 -12.26
CA VAL A 21 10.04 16.46 -11.43
C VAL A 21 10.30 16.86 -9.97
N LYS A 22 11.11 17.90 -9.72
CA LYS A 22 11.37 18.39 -8.36
C LYS A 22 10.10 18.91 -7.68
N LYS A 23 9.27 19.70 -8.39
CA LYS A 23 7.99 20.21 -7.87
C LYS A 23 7.02 19.07 -7.54
N ASN A 24 6.90 18.06 -8.41
CA ASN A 24 6.07 16.90 -8.16
C ASN A 24 6.57 16.05 -6.97
N ALA A 25 7.88 15.84 -6.87
CA ALA A 25 8.48 15.10 -5.76
C ALA A 25 8.24 15.80 -4.42
N LEU A 26 8.53 17.09 -4.35
CA LEU A 26 8.31 17.87 -3.12
C LEU A 26 6.83 17.98 -2.78
N GLY A 27 5.97 18.24 -3.77
CA GLY A 27 4.50 18.27 -3.57
C GLY A 27 3.99 16.93 -3.03
N SER A 28 4.41 15.81 -3.62
CA SER A 28 4.04 14.47 -3.15
C SER A 28 4.54 14.18 -1.73
N LEU A 29 5.73 14.66 -1.36
CA LEU A 29 6.28 14.51 0.00
C LEU A 29 5.44 15.28 1.03
N LEU A 30 5.12 16.54 0.75
CA LEU A 30 4.29 17.36 1.62
C LEU A 30 2.89 16.74 1.80
N ILE A 31 2.27 16.31 0.71
CA ILE A 31 0.96 15.65 0.73
C ILE A 31 1.00 14.38 1.56
N LYS A 32 2.03 13.54 1.41
CA LYS A 32 2.21 12.33 2.21
C LYS A 32 2.39 12.65 3.70
N PHE A 33 3.12 13.70 4.01
CA PHE A 33 3.30 14.16 5.39
C PHE A 33 1.95 14.53 6.03
N PHE A 34 1.14 15.36 5.35
CA PHE A 34 -0.22 15.67 5.81
C PHE A 34 -1.12 14.43 5.89
N SER A 35 -0.98 13.49 4.96
CA SER A 35 -1.74 12.24 4.98
C SER A 35 -1.52 11.44 6.27
N ILE A 36 -0.29 11.44 6.81
CA ILE A 36 0.04 10.76 8.06
C ILE A 36 -0.81 11.32 9.21
N PHE A 37 -0.89 12.65 9.35
CA PHE A 37 -1.69 13.28 10.39
C PHE A 37 -3.18 12.94 10.27
N ILE A 38 -3.70 12.94 9.03
CA ILE A 38 -5.10 12.59 8.78
C ILE A 38 -5.37 11.12 9.13
N ASP A 39 -4.46 10.21 8.74
CA ASP A 39 -4.58 8.78 9.03
C ASP A 39 -4.51 8.51 10.54
N PHE A 40 -3.66 9.25 11.27
CA PHE A 40 -3.61 9.21 12.74
C PHE A 40 -4.88 9.74 13.38
N ALA A 41 -5.42 10.85 12.89
CA ALA A 41 -6.64 11.44 13.44
C ALA A 41 -7.87 10.54 13.21
N LYS A 42 -7.87 9.72 12.16
CA LYS A 42 -8.99 8.80 11.88
C LYS A 42 -9.20 7.75 12.97
N VAL A 43 -8.13 7.20 13.54
CA VAL A 43 -8.23 6.11 14.51
C VAL A 43 -9.05 6.52 15.74
N PRO A 44 -8.71 7.61 16.50
CA PRO A 44 -9.50 8.00 17.65
C PRO A 44 -10.93 8.45 17.29
N VAL A 45 -11.12 9.08 16.12
CA VAL A 45 -12.46 9.49 15.64
C VAL A 45 -13.33 8.26 15.39
N LEU A 46 -12.78 7.23 14.74
CA LEU A 46 -13.47 5.96 14.52
C LEU A 46 -13.78 5.23 15.82
N LEU A 47 -12.81 5.13 16.73
CA LEU A 47 -13.00 4.53 18.05
C LEU A 47 -13.97 5.31 18.95
N THR A 48 -14.21 6.57 18.65
CA THR A 48 -15.24 7.38 19.32
C THR A 48 -16.63 7.09 18.75
N TYR A 49 -16.72 6.75 17.47
CA TYR A 49 -17.97 6.40 16.80
C TYR A 49 -18.30 4.92 16.92
N LEU A 50 -17.33 4.04 16.68
CA LEU A 50 -17.39 2.59 16.85
C LEU A 50 -16.75 2.19 18.17
N ASN A 51 -17.22 1.10 18.78
CA ASN A 51 -16.45 0.45 19.83
C ASN A 51 -15.23 -0.30 19.24
N PRO A 52 -14.25 -0.76 20.05
CA PRO A 52 -13.09 -1.49 19.56
C PRO A 52 -13.44 -2.75 18.76
N GLU A 53 -14.46 -3.50 19.18
CA GLU A 53 -14.95 -4.70 18.49
C GLU A 53 -15.43 -4.37 17.06
N ASN A 54 -16.36 -3.42 16.92
CA ASN A 54 -16.90 -3.01 15.62
C ASN A 54 -15.82 -2.39 14.72
N TYR A 55 -14.84 -1.71 15.31
CA TYR A 55 -13.67 -1.23 14.56
C TYR A 55 -12.83 -2.38 14.04
N GLY A 56 -12.58 -3.43 14.83
CA GLY A 56 -11.90 -4.65 14.42
C GLY A 56 -12.64 -5.40 13.32
N ILE A 57 -13.97 -5.53 13.42
CA ILE A 57 -14.82 -6.11 12.39
C ILE A 57 -14.67 -5.33 11.07
N TYR A 58 -14.76 -4.00 11.11
CA TYR A 58 -14.56 -3.15 9.94
C TYR A 58 -13.18 -3.36 9.30
N LEU A 59 -12.10 -3.40 10.09
CA LEU A 59 -10.74 -3.64 9.60
C LEU A 59 -10.63 -5.01 8.92
N THR A 60 -11.30 -6.01 9.46
CA THR A 60 -11.30 -7.36 8.88
C THR A 60 -12.07 -7.42 7.57
N ILE A 61 -13.27 -6.82 7.50
CA ILE A 61 -14.05 -6.70 6.27
C ILE A 61 -13.20 -6.03 5.16
N THR A 62 -12.59 -4.89 5.48
CA THR A 62 -11.75 -4.16 4.50
C THR A 62 -10.53 -4.97 4.08
N SER A 63 -9.90 -5.71 4.98
CA SER A 63 -8.78 -6.61 4.70
C SER A 63 -9.17 -7.73 3.72
N ILE A 64 -10.31 -8.37 3.93
CA ILE A 64 -10.84 -9.41 3.03
C ILE A 64 -11.13 -8.82 1.64
N VAL A 65 -11.83 -7.69 1.59
CA VAL A 65 -12.19 -7.05 0.32
C VAL A 65 -10.95 -6.52 -0.41
N TYR A 66 -9.93 -6.07 0.32
CA TYR A 66 -8.69 -5.57 -0.28
C TYR A 66 -7.94 -6.63 -1.11
N TRP A 67 -8.21 -7.94 -0.89
CA TRP A 67 -7.71 -9.00 -1.74
C TRP A 67 -8.10 -8.82 -3.20
N THR A 68 -9.29 -8.26 -3.47
CA THR A 68 -9.74 -8.00 -4.84
C THR A 68 -8.84 -7.02 -5.59
N HIS A 69 -8.09 -6.18 -4.86
CA HIS A 69 -7.14 -5.23 -5.44
C HIS A 69 -5.99 -5.92 -6.20
N ASN A 70 -5.75 -7.20 -5.93
CA ASN A 70 -4.68 -7.95 -6.58
C ASN A 70 -5.12 -8.60 -7.89
N PHE A 71 -6.40 -8.57 -8.23
CA PHE A 71 -6.94 -9.15 -9.46
C PHE A 71 -6.74 -8.25 -10.71
N ASP A 72 -5.94 -7.18 -10.61
CA ASP A 72 -5.47 -6.43 -11.79
C ASP A 72 -4.33 -7.14 -12.53
N PHE A 73 -3.69 -8.11 -11.88
CA PHE A 73 -2.54 -8.85 -12.41
C PHE A 73 -1.46 -7.95 -13.03
N GLY A 74 -1.27 -6.76 -12.45
CA GLY A 74 -0.28 -5.78 -12.88
C GLY A 74 -0.70 -4.89 -14.06
N LEU A 75 -1.98 -4.89 -14.44
CA LEU A 75 -2.52 -4.03 -15.50
C LEU A 75 -2.15 -2.56 -15.28
N GLY A 76 -2.27 -2.08 -14.03
CA GLY A 76 -1.91 -0.71 -13.68
C GLY A 76 -0.45 -0.36 -13.98
N THR A 77 0.49 -1.23 -13.62
CA THR A 77 1.92 -1.04 -13.87
C THR A 77 2.25 -1.09 -15.37
N GLY A 78 1.65 -2.04 -16.08
CA GLY A 78 1.81 -2.17 -17.52
C GLY A 78 1.27 -0.97 -18.30
N LEU A 79 0.09 -0.48 -17.92
CA LEU A 79 -0.51 0.73 -18.48
C LEU A 79 0.42 1.94 -18.28
N ARG A 80 0.91 2.16 -17.06
CA ARG A 80 1.79 3.29 -16.74
C ARG A 80 3.01 3.32 -17.65
N TYR A 81 3.69 2.18 -17.83
CA TYR A 81 4.88 2.10 -18.69
C TYR A 81 4.56 2.41 -20.14
N LYS A 82 3.54 1.76 -20.72
CA LYS A 82 3.18 1.92 -22.13
C LYS A 82 2.62 3.32 -22.42
N LEU A 83 1.76 3.84 -21.53
CA LEU A 83 1.18 5.18 -21.69
C LEU A 83 2.24 6.27 -21.55
N THR A 84 3.19 6.14 -20.59
CA THR A 84 4.31 7.09 -20.50
C THR A 84 5.13 7.13 -21.77
N LYS A 85 5.36 5.97 -22.42
CA LYS A 85 6.05 5.90 -23.70
C LYS A 85 5.23 6.58 -24.81
N ALA A 86 3.94 6.28 -24.92
CA ALA A 86 3.05 6.90 -25.91
C ALA A 86 3.00 8.44 -25.76
N VAL A 87 2.89 8.93 -24.52
CA VAL A 87 2.94 10.37 -24.23
C VAL A 87 4.27 11.00 -24.64
N SER A 88 5.40 10.33 -24.38
CA SER A 88 6.74 10.83 -24.76
C SER A 88 6.95 10.90 -26.28
N LEU A 89 6.23 10.07 -27.05
CA LEU A 89 6.29 10.02 -28.52
C LEU A 89 5.16 10.84 -29.18
N ASN A 90 4.30 11.51 -28.39
CA ASN A 90 3.11 12.23 -28.85
C ASN A 90 2.12 11.35 -29.65
N GLU A 91 2.01 10.07 -29.28
CA GLU A 91 1.11 9.10 -29.89
C GLU A 91 -0.27 9.09 -29.23
N ASP A 92 -1.02 10.19 -29.31
CA ASP A 92 -2.31 10.37 -28.63
C ASP A 92 -3.33 9.28 -28.96
N GLN A 93 -3.39 8.84 -30.24
CA GLN A 93 -4.32 7.80 -30.67
C GLN A 93 -3.99 6.44 -30.01
N TYR A 94 -2.71 6.07 -29.93
CA TYR A 94 -2.27 4.87 -29.24
C TYR A 94 -2.49 5.02 -27.72
N GLY A 95 -2.19 6.18 -27.15
CA GLY A 95 -2.51 6.51 -25.76
C GLY A 95 -3.98 6.31 -25.42
N ARG A 96 -4.89 6.77 -26.31
CA ARG A 96 -6.35 6.56 -26.16
C ARG A 96 -6.74 5.09 -26.22
N GLN A 97 -6.13 4.32 -27.10
CA GLN A 97 -6.36 2.86 -27.19
C GLN A 97 -5.92 2.15 -25.92
N LEU A 98 -4.74 2.50 -25.36
CA LEU A 98 -4.24 1.94 -24.11
C LEU A 98 -5.19 2.25 -22.92
N VAL A 99 -5.57 3.53 -22.76
CA VAL A 99 -6.48 3.97 -21.69
C VAL A 99 -7.84 3.30 -21.84
N SER A 100 -8.43 3.31 -23.05
CA SER A 100 -9.73 2.67 -23.30
C SER A 100 -9.67 1.17 -22.99
N THR A 101 -8.65 0.48 -23.48
CA THR A 101 -8.46 -0.96 -23.23
C THR A 101 -8.32 -1.27 -21.75
N ALA A 102 -7.53 -0.47 -21.01
CA ALA A 102 -7.36 -0.65 -19.58
C ALA A 102 -8.67 -0.45 -18.80
N TYR A 103 -9.41 0.64 -19.06
CA TYR A 103 -10.67 0.91 -18.37
C TYR A 103 -11.73 -0.15 -18.63
N PHE A 104 -11.95 -0.54 -19.89
CA PHE A 104 -12.97 -1.55 -20.21
C PHE A 104 -12.57 -2.95 -19.76
N SER A 105 -11.29 -3.31 -19.84
CA SER A 105 -10.82 -4.61 -19.31
C SER A 105 -10.95 -4.67 -17.80
N MET A 106 -10.54 -3.62 -17.10
CA MET A 106 -10.67 -3.54 -15.65
C MET A 106 -12.15 -3.58 -15.23
N SER A 107 -13.01 -2.80 -15.90
CA SER A 107 -14.46 -2.85 -15.64
C SER A 107 -15.04 -4.25 -15.87
N GLY A 108 -14.62 -4.94 -16.93
CA GLY A 108 -15.04 -6.32 -17.19
C GLY A 108 -14.58 -7.30 -16.12
N ILE A 109 -13.32 -7.21 -15.66
CA ILE A 109 -12.78 -8.05 -14.58
C ILE A 109 -13.53 -7.78 -13.28
N MET A 110 -13.74 -6.51 -12.92
CA MET A 110 -14.41 -6.13 -11.67
C MET A 110 -15.89 -6.51 -11.69
N ALA A 111 -16.57 -6.37 -12.84
CA ALA A 111 -17.95 -6.86 -13.00
C ALA A 111 -18.04 -8.39 -12.88
N LEU A 112 -17.12 -9.12 -13.48
CA LEU A 112 -17.05 -10.58 -13.36
C LEU A 112 -16.82 -11.00 -11.90
N LEU A 113 -15.87 -10.35 -11.21
CA LEU A 113 -15.62 -10.61 -9.78
C LEU A 113 -16.85 -10.32 -8.94
N LEU A 114 -17.57 -9.23 -9.20
CA LEU A 114 -18.80 -8.90 -8.49
C LEU A 114 -19.85 -10.02 -8.66
N VAL A 115 -20.06 -10.47 -9.90
CA VAL A 115 -21.03 -11.55 -10.20
C VAL A 115 -20.65 -12.86 -9.49
N ILE A 116 -19.34 -13.18 -9.42
CA ILE A 116 -18.87 -14.41 -8.74
C ILE A 116 -18.99 -14.26 -7.21
N LEU A 117 -18.67 -13.08 -6.66
CA LEU A 117 -18.59 -12.89 -5.22
C LEU A 117 -19.95 -12.64 -4.56
N ILE A 118 -20.98 -12.16 -5.27
CA ILE A 118 -22.33 -11.99 -4.71
C ILE A 118 -22.88 -13.29 -4.10
N PRO A 119 -22.95 -14.43 -4.81
CA PRO A 119 -23.42 -15.67 -4.21
C PRO A 119 -22.51 -16.17 -3.09
N VAL A 120 -21.20 -15.96 -3.19
CA VAL A 120 -20.26 -16.32 -2.12
C VAL A 120 -20.56 -15.53 -0.85
N ILE A 121 -20.77 -14.22 -0.94
CA ILE A 121 -21.13 -13.37 0.20
C ILE A 121 -22.45 -13.82 0.84
N ALA A 122 -23.44 -14.21 0.03
CA ALA A 122 -24.74 -14.63 0.51
C ALA A 122 -24.72 -16.01 1.22
N LEU A 123 -23.80 -16.90 0.83
CA LEU A 123 -23.70 -18.27 1.35
C LEU A 123 -22.78 -18.42 2.57
N LEU A 124 -21.87 -17.46 2.79
CA LEU A 124 -20.91 -17.53 3.89
C LEU A 124 -21.55 -17.18 5.24
N ASP A 125 -21.09 -17.86 6.28
CA ASP A 125 -21.41 -17.53 7.67
C ASP A 125 -20.42 -16.47 8.19
N TRP A 126 -20.86 -15.21 8.07
CA TRP A 126 -20.06 -14.06 8.46
C TRP A 126 -19.89 -13.93 9.98
N ASN A 127 -20.82 -14.46 10.79
CA ASN A 127 -20.69 -14.50 12.23
C ASN A 127 -19.48 -15.34 12.64
N ASN A 128 -19.31 -16.51 12.03
CA ASN A 128 -18.15 -17.37 12.28
C ASN A 128 -16.86 -16.78 11.70
N ILE A 129 -16.91 -16.17 10.50
CA ILE A 129 -15.72 -15.59 9.84
C ILE A 129 -15.21 -14.36 10.60
N LEU A 130 -16.11 -13.51 11.08
CA LEU A 130 -15.79 -12.27 11.80
C LEU A 130 -15.76 -12.48 13.31
N ASN A 131 -15.99 -13.71 13.77
CA ASN A 131 -15.99 -14.13 15.17
C ASN A 131 -16.79 -13.17 16.07
N THR A 132 -18.04 -12.90 15.68
CA THR A 132 -18.92 -11.99 16.40
C THR A 132 -20.36 -12.46 16.35
N HIS A 133 -21.12 -12.19 17.42
CA HIS A 133 -22.56 -12.40 17.52
C HIS A 133 -23.34 -11.11 17.75
N ALA A 134 -22.65 -9.95 17.62
CA ALA A 134 -23.25 -8.64 17.84
C ALA A 134 -24.21 -8.20 16.72
N PHE A 135 -24.13 -8.85 15.55
CA PHE A 135 -24.93 -8.52 14.37
C PHE A 135 -25.56 -9.77 13.76
N SER A 136 -26.64 -9.60 13.00
CA SER A 136 -27.17 -10.70 12.18
C SER A 136 -26.20 -11.03 11.03
N ASN A 137 -26.18 -12.29 10.59
CA ASN A 137 -25.38 -12.68 9.42
C ASN A 137 -25.74 -11.87 8.17
N TYR A 138 -27.01 -11.51 8.03
CA TYR A 138 -27.49 -10.68 6.91
C TYR A 138 -26.90 -9.26 6.94
N ASP A 139 -26.85 -8.62 8.12
CA ASP A 139 -26.28 -7.27 8.25
C ASP A 139 -24.79 -7.25 7.94
N LEU A 140 -24.05 -8.26 8.40
CA LEU A 140 -22.64 -8.43 8.10
C LEU A 140 -22.41 -8.68 6.60
N ALA A 141 -23.17 -9.59 5.99
CA ALA A 141 -23.11 -9.85 4.56
C ALA A 141 -23.41 -8.59 3.74
N PHE A 142 -24.38 -7.78 4.16
CA PHE A 142 -24.73 -6.53 3.50
C PHE A 142 -23.61 -5.47 3.62
N CYS A 143 -22.98 -5.36 4.79
CA CYS A 143 -21.81 -4.51 4.97
C CYS A 143 -20.66 -4.93 4.04
N VAL A 144 -20.35 -6.23 3.98
CA VAL A 144 -19.31 -6.79 3.09
C VAL A 144 -19.63 -6.50 1.63
N PHE A 145 -20.89 -6.69 1.22
CA PHE A 145 -21.35 -6.39 -0.14
C PHE A 145 -21.15 -4.93 -0.52
N ILE A 146 -21.56 -3.99 0.35
CA ILE A 146 -21.37 -2.55 0.10
C ILE A 146 -19.88 -2.22 -0.03
N VAL A 147 -19.06 -2.68 0.91
CA VAL A 147 -17.62 -2.44 0.88
C VAL A 147 -17.01 -3.00 -0.41
N LEU A 148 -17.40 -4.23 -0.82
CA LEU A 148 -16.93 -4.85 -2.06
C LEU A 148 -17.29 -4.00 -3.30
N VAL A 149 -18.57 -3.62 -3.46
CA VAL A 149 -19.03 -2.81 -4.61
C VAL A 149 -18.25 -1.50 -4.71
N VAL A 150 -18.05 -0.82 -3.58
CA VAL A 150 -17.30 0.43 -3.53
C VAL A 150 -15.83 0.22 -3.91
N PHE A 151 -15.18 -0.83 -3.39
CA PHE A 151 -13.79 -1.14 -3.74
C PHE A 151 -13.61 -1.52 -5.21
N LEU A 152 -14.49 -2.36 -5.76
CA LEU A 152 -14.42 -2.72 -7.18
C LEU A 152 -14.61 -1.49 -8.09
N THR A 153 -15.51 -0.57 -7.71
CA THR A 153 -15.73 0.70 -8.40
C THR A 153 -14.50 1.62 -8.27
N GLN A 154 -13.95 1.75 -7.05
CA GLN A 154 -12.71 2.51 -6.80
C GLN A 154 -11.60 2.04 -7.71
N PHE A 155 -11.45 0.74 -7.86
CA PHE A 155 -10.35 0.13 -8.60
C PHE A 155 -10.35 0.54 -10.08
N VAL A 156 -11.52 0.57 -10.71
CA VAL A 156 -11.68 1.07 -12.09
C VAL A 156 -11.36 2.57 -12.17
N LEU A 157 -11.90 3.35 -11.25
CA LEU A 157 -11.74 4.81 -11.25
C LEU A 157 -10.31 5.23 -10.92
N GLU A 158 -9.56 4.43 -10.17
CA GLU A 158 -8.17 4.71 -9.78
C GLU A 158 -7.19 4.68 -10.96
N LEU A 159 -7.57 4.12 -12.10
CA LEU A 159 -6.80 4.18 -13.33
C LEU A 159 -6.47 5.64 -13.76
N ILE A 160 -7.29 6.62 -13.37
CA ILE A 160 -6.98 8.04 -13.58
C ILE A 160 -5.67 8.46 -12.88
N SER A 161 -5.35 7.88 -11.73
CA SER A 161 -4.08 8.13 -11.03
C SER A 161 -2.89 7.71 -11.88
N ILE A 162 -3.02 6.58 -12.59
CA ILE A 162 -2.00 6.06 -13.50
C ILE A 162 -1.84 6.97 -14.71
N VAL A 163 -2.96 7.45 -15.28
CA VAL A 163 -2.95 8.42 -16.37
C VAL A 163 -2.22 9.69 -15.93
N LEU A 164 -2.55 10.27 -14.77
CA LEU A 164 -1.90 11.47 -14.24
C LEU A 164 -0.40 11.26 -14.00
N GLN A 165 0.00 10.11 -13.47
CA GLN A 165 1.42 9.75 -13.28
C GLN A 165 2.16 9.64 -14.63
N SER A 166 1.53 9.07 -15.66
CA SER A 166 2.11 8.97 -17.02
C SER A 166 2.33 10.34 -17.65
N TYR A 167 1.51 11.33 -17.32
CA TYR A 167 1.68 12.74 -17.71
C TYR A 167 2.53 13.54 -16.70
N GLN A 168 3.32 12.89 -15.86
CA GLN A 168 4.20 13.50 -14.85
C GLN A 168 3.46 14.40 -13.84
N ARG A 169 2.20 14.08 -13.51
CA ARG A 169 1.39 14.80 -12.49
C ARG A 169 1.17 13.95 -11.24
N ALA A 170 2.22 13.27 -10.78
CA ALA A 170 2.14 12.37 -9.63
C ALA A 170 1.67 13.06 -8.33
N ALA A 171 2.03 14.34 -8.13
CA ALA A 171 1.58 15.09 -6.95
C ALA A 171 0.05 15.18 -6.85
N ILE A 172 -0.65 15.31 -7.99
CA ILE A 172 -2.13 15.38 -8.00
C ILE A 172 -2.71 14.02 -7.61
N SER A 173 -2.19 12.91 -8.16
CA SER A 173 -2.68 11.57 -7.81
C SER A 173 -2.47 11.24 -6.33
N THR A 174 -1.43 11.78 -5.68
CA THR A 174 -1.18 11.58 -4.26
C THR A 174 -2.15 12.35 -3.34
N LEU A 175 -2.87 13.35 -3.86
CA LEU A 175 -3.87 14.11 -3.09
C LEU A 175 -5.19 13.36 -2.88
N PHE A 176 -5.53 12.38 -3.71
CA PHE A 176 -6.86 11.77 -3.69
C PHE A 176 -7.17 11.09 -2.35
N LYS A 177 -6.24 10.30 -1.85
CA LYS A 177 -6.41 9.59 -0.58
C LYS A 177 -6.52 10.54 0.63
N PRO A 178 -5.61 11.50 0.85
CA PRO A 178 -5.75 12.48 1.93
C PRO A 178 -7.06 13.28 1.86
N LEU A 179 -7.47 13.70 0.65
CA LEU A 179 -8.72 14.42 0.46
C LEU A 179 -9.94 13.56 0.83
N ALA A 180 -9.97 12.31 0.37
CA ALA A 180 -11.01 11.36 0.74
C ALA A 180 -11.04 11.11 2.26
N ASN A 181 -9.87 10.97 2.90
CA ASN A 181 -9.77 10.76 4.34
C ASN A 181 -10.26 11.99 5.15
N LEU A 182 -10.04 13.20 4.67
CA LEU A 182 -10.62 14.42 5.26
C LEU A 182 -12.15 14.43 5.17
N ILE A 183 -12.69 14.08 4.00
CA ILE A 183 -14.14 13.94 3.81
C ILE A 183 -14.70 12.85 4.74
N THR A 184 -14.00 11.71 4.85
CA THR A 184 -14.34 10.63 5.79
C THR A 184 -14.44 11.13 7.23
N LEU A 185 -13.45 11.88 7.71
CA LEU A 185 -13.48 12.46 9.06
C LEU A 185 -14.69 13.36 9.27
N GLY A 186 -14.96 14.26 8.31
CA GLY A 186 -16.13 15.14 8.36
C GLY A 186 -17.46 14.35 8.37
N LEU A 187 -17.55 13.31 7.53
CA LEU A 187 -18.75 12.44 7.48
C LEU A 187 -18.96 11.66 8.79
N ILE A 188 -17.92 11.11 9.40
CA ILE A 188 -18.06 10.36 10.65
C ILE A 188 -18.52 11.30 11.78
N VAL A 189 -17.95 12.51 11.86
CA VAL A 189 -18.38 13.52 12.84
C VAL A 189 -19.84 13.93 12.60
N PHE A 190 -20.25 14.07 11.34
CA PHE A 190 -21.62 14.39 10.96
C PHE A 190 -22.60 13.25 11.29
N ILE A 191 -22.28 12.02 10.91
CA ILE A 191 -23.13 10.84 11.14
C ILE A 191 -23.31 10.59 12.64
N ARG A 192 -22.30 10.88 13.46
CA ARG A 192 -22.38 10.76 14.92
C ARG A 192 -23.52 11.58 15.53
N LEU A 193 -23.99 12.64 14.88
CA LEU A 193 -25.13 13.46 15.35
C LEU A 193 -26.46 12.71 15.24
N PHE A 194 -26.56 11.70 14.36
CA PHE A 194 -27.82 10.99 14.05
C PHE A 194 -27.79 9.52 14.39
N SER A 195 -26.60 8.94 14.52
CA SER A 195 -26.41 7.51 14.77
C SER A 195 -25.15 7.26 15.58
N SER A 196 -25.19 6.26 16.45
CA SER A 196 -24.03 5.81 17.23
C SER A 196 -23.77 4.33 16.94
N ASN A 197 -22.48 3.96 16.88
CA ASN A 197 -22.01 2.58 16.82
C ASN A 197 -22.56 1.74 15.64
N SER A 198 -22.83 2.38 14.49
CA SER A 198 -23.33 1.67 13.29
C SER A 198 -22.17 1.27 12.39
N LEU A 199 -21.95 -0.05 12.26
CA LEU A 199 -20.94 -0.63 11.37
C LEU A 199 -21.21 -0.27 9.91
N LEU A 200 -22.49 -0.27 9.50
CA LEU A 200 -22.89 0.08 8.13
C LEU A 200 -22.52 1.52 7.78
N TRP A 201 -22.92 2.47 8.62
CA TRP A 201 -22.63 3.89 8.37
C TRP A 201 -21.14 4.20 8.43
N ALA A 202 -20.40 3.53 9.33
CA ALA A 202 -18.93 3.63 9.36
C ALA A 202 -18.33 3.11 8.05
N SER A 203 -18.77 1.95 7.58
CA SER A 203 -18.28 1.33 6.33
C SER A 203 -18.52 2.24 5.12
N VAL A 204 -19.72 2.82 5.00
CA VAL A 204 -20.06 3.79 3.95
C VAL A 204 -19.18 5.05 4.05
N ALA A 205 -19.10 5.65 5.25
CA ALA A 205 -18.32 6.87 5.46
C ALA A 205 -16.82 6.71 5.17
N MET A 206 -16.28 5.51 5.38
CA MET A 206 -14.87 5.24 5.16
C MET A 206 -14.52 4.84 3.72
N THR A 207 -15.46 4.29 2.97
CA THR A 207 -15.18 3.74 1.64
C THR A 207 -15.72 4.61 0.50
N VAL A 208 -16.87 5.24 0.65
CA VAL A 208 -17.49 6.04 -0.43
C VAL A 208 -16.72 7.32 -0.78
N PRO A 209 -16.13 8.09 0.15
CA PRO A 209 -15.46 9.35 -0.17
C PRO A 209 -14.36 9.22 -1.24
N ILE A 210 -13.58 8.16 -1.21
CA ILE A 210 -12.52 7.96 -2.21
C ILE A 210 -13.12 7.74 -3.61
N VAL A 211 -14.23 7.02 -3.73
CA VAL A 211 -14.92 6.79 -5.00
C VAL A 211 -15.49 8.11 -5.54
N VAL A 212 -16.07 8.93 -4.68
CA VAL A 212 -16.59 10.27 -5.07
C VAL A 212 -15.45 11.17 -5.58
N VAL A 213 -14.32 11.24 -4.86
CA VAL A 213 -13.14 12.01 -5.27
C VAL A 213 -12.61 11.52 -6.62
N LEU A 214 -12.48 10.21 -6.80
CA LEU A 214 -12.00 9.63 -8.05
C LEU A 214 -12.99 9.83 -9.19
N LEU A 215 -14.30 9.70 -8.94
CA LEU A 215 -15.34 9.92 -9.95
C LEU A 215 -15.31 11.39 -10.46
N ILE A 216 -15.31 12.36 -9.54
CA ILE A 216 -15.20 13.77 -9.88
C ILE A 216 -13.91 14.01 -10.69
N THR A 217 -12.81 13.44 -10.26
CA THR A 217 -11.52 13.56 -10.95
C THR A 217 -11.59 13.01 -12.38
N ASN A 218 -12.16 11.80 -12.57
CA ASN A 218 -12.36 11.20 -13.90
C ASN A 218 -13.19 12.13 -14.80
N ILE A 219 -14.33 12.64 -14.31
CA ILE A 219 -15.21 13.53 -15.08
C ILE A 219 -14.46 14.81 -15.45
N CYS A 220 -13.79 15.48 -14.51
CA CYS A 220 -13.09 16.74 -14.75
C CYS A 220 -11.92 16.58 -15.74
N TYR A 221 -11.10 15.54 -15.60
CA TYR A 221 -9.92 15.39 -16.46
C TYR A 221 -10.27 14.87 -17.84
N PHE A 222 -11.15 13.88 -17.97
CA PHE A 222 -11.58 13.36 -19.26
C PHE A 222 -12.61 14.25 -19.98
N GLY A 223 -13.37 15.07 -19.23
CA GLY A 223 -14.22 16.12 -19.83
C GLY A 223 -13.43 17.34 -20.29
N GLY A 224 -12.24 17.57 -19.71
CA GLY A 224 -11.37 18.72 -19.96
C GLY A 224 -10.04 18.35 -20.62
N LYS A 225 -8.96 18.49 -19.85
CA LYS A 225 -7.56 18.45 -20.35
C LYS A 225 -7.19 17.17 -21.09
N TYR A 226 -7.72 16.01 -20.70
CA TYR A 226 -7.38 14.70 -21.28
C TYR A 226 -8.52 14.14 -22.14
N ARG A 227 -9.33 15.00 -22.73
CA ARG A 227 -10.45 14.60 -23.60
C ARG A 227 -9.96 13.76 -24.79
N ASN A 228 -8.78 14.03 -25.32
CA ASN A 228 -8.20 13.32 -26.46
C ASN A 228 -7.93 11.84 -26.16
N ILE A 229 -7.64 11.51 -24.90
CA ILE A 229 -7.36 10.14 -24.45
C ILE A 229 -8.48 9.56 -23.56
N ALA A 230 -9.64 10.24 -23.49
CA ALA A 230 -10.79 9.78 -22.71
C ALA A 230 -11.22 8.38 -23.15
N PRO A 231 -11.51 7.47 -22.19
CA PRO A 231 -11.86 6.10 -22.48
C PRO A 231 -13.16 6.04 -23.30
N SER A 232 -13.14 5.22 -24.36
CA SER A 232 -14.30 4.97 -25.22
C SER A 232 -14.23 3.54 -25.75
N ILE A 233 -15.37 2.84 -25.79
CA ILE A 233 -15.48 1.46 -26.25
C ILE A 233 -14.99 1.30 -27.71
N LYS A 234 -15.15 2.36 -28.53
CA LYS A 234 -14.69 2.37 -29.93
C LYS A 234 -13.17 2.24 -30.09
N PHE A 235 -12.41 2.59 -29.05
CA PHE A 235 -10.94 2.53 -29.04
C PHE A 235 -10.40 1.32 -28.26
N PHE A 236 -11.26 0.43 -27.80
CA PHE A 236 -10.84 -0.84 -27.21
C PHE A 236 -10.10 -1.71 -28.23
N LYS A 237 -8.88 -2.14 -27.92
CA LYS A 237 -8.10 -3.04 -28.76
C LYS A 237 -7.51 -4.19 -27.97
N LYS A 238 -7.87 -5.43 -28.34
CA LYS A 238 -7.37 -6.65 -27.69
C LYS A 238 -5.84 -6.80 -27.76
N SER A 239 -5.19 -6.26 -28.81
CA SER A 239 -3.73 -6.25 -28.91
C SER A 239 -3.06 -5.46 -27.80
N CYS A 240 -3.65 -4.34 -27.37
CA CYS A 240 -3.13 -3.53 -26.26
C CYS A 240 -3.15 -4.27 -24.93
N LEU A 241 -4.04 -5.27 -24.72
CA LEU A 241 -4.02 -6.12 -23.51
C LEU A 241 -2.70 -6.87 -23.38
N LYS A 242 -2.26 -7.54 -24.46
CA LYS A 242 -0.99 -8.26 -24.46
C LYS A 242 0.18 -7.33 -24.14
N ASP A 243 0.15 -6.13 -24.68
CA ASP A 243 1.16 -5.11 -24.43
C ASP A 243 1.22 -4.66 -22.97
N ILE A 244 0.05 -4.47 -22.34
CA ILE A 244 -0.08 -4.05 -20.95
C ILE A 244 0.33 -5.19 -20.00
N TYR A 245 -0.25 -6.39 -20.17
CA TYR A 245 -0.03 -7.52 -19.26
C TYR A 245 1.37 -8.13 -19.35
N SER A 246 2.06 -8.06 -20.50
CA SER A 246 3.39 -8.67 -20.68
C SER A 246 4.45 -8.19 -19.67
N LEU A 247 4.32 -6.94 -19.23
CA LEU A 247 5.20 -6.34 -18.22
C LEU A 247 4.60 -6.45 -16.80
N GLY A 248 3.29 -6.25 -16.69
CA GLY A 248 2.61 -6.19 -15.39
C GLY A 248 2.71 -7.47 -14.57
N ILE A 249 2.57 -8.64 -15.21
CA ILE A 249 2.54 -9.94 -14.53
C ILE A 249 3.86 -10.26 -13.79
N LYS A 250 5.01 -9.84 -14.33
CA LYS A 250 6.30 -10.06 -13.67
C LYS A 250 6.41 -9.29 -12.34
N TYR A 251 5.94 -8.05 -12.34
CA TYR A 251 5.87 -7.23 -11.11
C TYR A 251 4.87 -7.81 -10.10
N PHE A 252 3.72 -8.26 -10.57
CA PHE A 252 2.72 -8.91 -9.73
C PHE A 252 3.28 -10.14 -9.00
N LEU A 253 3.92 -11.05 -9.74
CA LEU A 253 4.50 -12.28 -9.15
C LEU A 253 5.58 -11.98 -8.11
N SER A 254 6.39 -10.95 -8.31
CA SER A 254 7.43 -10.57 -7.35
C SER A 254 6.88 -9.99 -6.03
N GLN A 255 5.66 -9.46 -6.04
CA GLN A 255 5.02 -8.88 -4.86
C GLN A 255 4.00 -9.82 -4.18
N LEU A 256 3.70 -10.95 -4.80
CA LEU A 256 2.62 -11.83 -4.37
C LEU A 256 2.71 -12.26 -2.91
N SER A 257 3.91 -12.58 -2.40
CA SER A 257 4.08 -12.98 -0.99
C SER A 257 3.74 -11.86 -0.01
N SER A 258 4.15 -10.64 -0.31
CA SER A 258 3.82 -9.49 0.54
C SER A 258 2.32 -9.23 0.56
N LEU A 259 1.66 -9.36 -0.61
CA LEU A 259 0.21 -9.24 -0.70
C LEU A 259 -0.50 -10.28 0.17
N VAL A 260 -0.11 -11.55 0.04
CA VAL A 260 -0.71 -12.64 0.84
C VAL A 260 -0.49 -12.40 2.33
N ILE A 261 0.74 -12.16 2.76
CA ILE A 261 1.09 -12.03 4.17
C ILE A 261 0.37 -10.85 4.83
N PHE A 262 0.46 -9.64 4.24
CA PHE A 262 -0.06 -8.45 4.88
C PHE A 262 -1.58 -8.30 4.76
N ASN A 263 -2.19 -8.76 3.66
CA ASN A 263 -3.64 -8.66 3.51
C ASN A 263 -4.42 -9.70 4.32
N THR A 264 -3.79 -10.82 4.76
CA THR A 264 -4.46 -11.79 5.62
C THR A 264 -4.32 -11.50 7.12
N THR A 265 -3.50 -10.53 7.50
CA THR A 265 -3.20 -10.24 8.90
C THR A 265 -4.45 -10.00 9.75
N SER A 266 -5.27 -9.02 9.39
CA SER A 266 -6.50 -8.69 10.15
C SER A 266 -7.51 -9.84 10.11
N PHE A 267 -7.63 -10.53 8.96
CA PHE A 267 -8.50 -11.70 8.83
C PHE A 267 -8.10 -12.84 9.79
N LEU A 268 -6.80 -13.17 9.83
CA LEU A 268 -6.32 -14.26 10.71
C LEU A 268 -6.48 -13.92 12.19
N LEU A 269 -6.23 -12.67 12.59
CA LEU A 269 -6.44 -12.24 13.98
C LEU A 269 -7.90 -12.34 14.38
N THR A 270 -8.80 -11.80 13.56
CA THR A 270 -10.25 -11.86 13.86
C THR A 270 -10.77 -13.30 13.89
N LEU A 271 -10.36 -14.13 12.92
CA LEU A 271 -10.83 -15.52 12.81
C LEU A 271 -10.33 -16.40 13.96
N LEU A 272 -9.07 -16.25 14.36
CA LEU A 272 -8.41 -17.14 15.34
C LEU A 272 -8.44 -16.63 16.78
N LEU A 273 -8.64 -15.34 16.98
CA LEU A 273 -8.73 -14.68 18.28
C LEU A 273 -10.09 -13.97 18.39
N ASP A 274 -10.11 -12.66 18.18
CA ASP A 274 -11.32 -11.84 18.19
C ASP A 274 -11.13 -10.51 17.42
N PRO A 275 -12.23 -9.80 17.08
CA PRO A 275 -12.15 -8.50 16.41
C PRO A 275 -11.45 -7.41 17.24
N GLN A 276 -11.54 -7.47 18.57
CA GLN A 276 -10.92 -6.48 19.46
C GLN A 276 -9.38 -6.58 19.40
N GLU A 277 -8.83 -7.80 19.37
CA GLU A 277 -7.40 -8.04 19.15
C GLU A 277 -6.92 -7.48 17.81
N THR A 278 -7.76 -7.59 16.77
CA THR A 278 -7.49 -6.97 15.47
C THR A 278 -7.40 -5.45 15.56
N ALA A 279 -8.27 -4.81 16.33
CA ALA A 279 -8.22 -3.37 16.56
C ALA A 279 -6.96 -2.94 17.33
N VAL A 280 -6.59 -3.69 18.39
CA VAL A 280 -5.37 -3.48 19.19
C VAL A 280 -4.14 -3.57 18.30
N PHE A 281 -4.02 -4.66 17.55
CA PHE A 281 -2.91 -4.88 16.61
C PHE A 281 -2.79 -3.76 15.58
N ASN A 282 -3.88 -3.41 14.89
CA ASN A 282 -3.84 -2.38 13.84
C ASN A 282 -3.52 -0.98 14.40
N THR A 283 -3.96 -0.67 15.62
CA THR A 283 -3.60 0.58 16.29
C THR A 283 -2.10 0.65 16.55
N ALA A 284 -1.52 -0.40 17.13
CA ALA A 284 -0.09 -0.48 17.36
C ALA A 284 0.72 -0.48 16.04
N TYR A 285 0.28 -1.25 15.05
CA TYR A 285 0.89 -1.32 13.72
C TYR A 285 0.88 0.03 13.01
N THR A 286 -0.20 0.80 13.12
CA THR A 286 -0.31 2.15 12.54
C THR A 286 0.69 3.11 13.18
N TYR A 287 0.85 3.06 14.50
CA TYR A 287 1.82 3.89 15.22
C TYR A 287 3.25 3.63 14.76
N PHE A 288 3.72 2.40 14.85
CA PHE A 288 5.08 2.04 14.43
C PHE A 288 5.29 2.10 12.91
N GLY A 289 4.22 1.99 12.12
CA GLY A 289 4.22 2.03 10.65
C GLY A 289 4.73 3.36 10.07
N ILE A 290 4.74 4.44 10.84
CA ILE A 290 5.36 5.72 10.46
C ILE A 290 6.81 5.53 10.01
N LEU A 291 7.56 4.63 10.65
CA LEU A 291 8.95 4.34 10.30
C LEU A 291 9.12 3.88 8.85
N VAL A 292 8.19 3.06 8.37
CA VAL A 292 8.20 2.58 6.97
C VAL A 292 7.97 3.72 5.99
N LEU A 293 7.10 4.67 6.34
CA LEU A 293 6.84 5.83 5.49
C LEU A 293 8.10 6.68 5.31
N PHE A 294 8.80 7.01 6.41
CA PHE A 294 10.05 7.75 6.35
C PHE A 294 11.15 7.00 5.59
N ASN A 295 11.29 5.70 5.85
CA ASN A 295 12.24 4.86 5.14
C ASN A 295 11.97 4.82 3.63
N THR A 296 10.72 4.62 3.23
CA THR A 296 10.31 4.59 1.82
C THR A 296 10.54 5.92 1.12
N MET A 297 10.22 7.04 1.79
CA MET A 297 10.48 8.39 1.25
C MET A 297 11.96 8.62 0.99
N ALA A 298 12.84 8.21 1.92
CA ALA A 298 14.27 8.34 1.77
C ALA A 298 14.84 7.45 0.66
N MET A 299 14.28 6.25 0.47
CA MET A 299 14.79 5.29 -0.52
C MET A 299 14.42 5.63 -1.97
N GLN A 300 13.31 6.30 -2.24
CA GLN A 300 12.83 6.58 -3.60
C GLN A 300 13.90 7.27 -4.52
N PRO A 301 14.56 8.38 -4.12
CA PRO A 301 15.58 9.00 -4.94
C PRO A 301 16.86 8.15 -5.04
N ILE A 302 17.16 7.36 -4.01
CA ILE A 302 18.37 6.55 -3.93
C ILE A 302 18.32 5.38 -4.91
N ILE A 303 17.17 4.75 -5.09
CA ILE A 303 17.01 3.61 -6.01
C ILE A 303 17.41 4.03 -7.43
N ALA A 304 16.90 5.17 -7.92
CA ALA A 304 17.22 5.65 -9.27
C ALA A 304 18.71 5.93 -9.46
N ALA A 305 19.35 6.55 -8.45
CA ALA A 305 20.79 6.84 -8.47
C ALA A 305 21.65 5.56 -8.43
N VAL A 306 21.24 4.56 -7.63
CA VAL A 306 21.90 3.25 -7.56
C VAL A 306 21.78 2.50 -8.88
N THR A 307 20.62 2.54 -9.53
CA THR A 307 20.41 1.92 -10.84
C THR A 307 21.35 2.53 -11.90
N ASP A 308 21.46 3.87 -11.95
CA ASP A 308 22.37 4.57 -12.88
C ASP A 308 23.82 4.21 -12.61
N ALA A 309 24.27 4.24 -11.35
CA ALA A 309 25.62 3.88 -10.96
C ALA A 309 25.95 2.41 -11.28
N TYR A 310 24.98 1.51 -11.12
CA TYR A 310 25.16 0.09 -11.46
C TYR A 310 25.36 -0.11 -12.97
N VAL A 311 24.55 0.55 -13.81
CA VAL A 311 24.69 0.49 -15.28
C VAL A 311 26.02 1.05 -15.74
N LYS A 312 26.55 2.07 -15.06
CA LYS A 312 27.87 2.67 -15.32
C LYS A 312 29.06 1.88 -14.74
N GLY A 313 28.80 0.80 -13.98
CA GLY A 313 29.85 0.02 -13.33
C GLY A 313 30.48 0.67 -12.10
N GLU A 314 29.88 1.74 -11.57
CA GLU A 314 30.40 2.53 -10.43
C GLU A 314 30.16 1.83 -9.07
N LEU A 315 30.64 0.59 -8.90
CA LEU A 315 30.39 -0.23 -7.69
C LEU A 315 30.98 0.40 -6.43
N HIS A 316 32.06 1.20 -6.55
CA HIS A 316 32.63 1.92 -5.41
C HIS A 316 31.65 2.98 -4.87
N TRP A 317 30.96 3.70 -5.76
CA TRP A 317 29.95 4.68 -5.38
C TRP A 317 28.77 3.99 -4.67
N ILE A 318 28.32 2.84 -5.18
CA ILE A 318 27.25 2.04 -4.55
C ILE A 318 27.63 1.65 -3.11
N ARG A 319 28.87 1.18 -2.87
CA ARG A 319 29.35 0.87 -1.51
C ARG A 319 29.32 2.09 -0.59
N ALA A 320 29.78 3.23 -1.07
CA ALA A 320 29.76 4.48 -0.31
C ALA A 320 28.33 4.95 0.01
N CYS A 321 27.41 4.80 -0.96
CA CYS A 321 25.99 5.08 -0.78
C CYS A 321 25.36 4.18 0.29
N PHE A 322 25.61 2.87 0.23
CA PHE A 322 25.10 1.92 1.22
C PHE A 322 25.63 2.16 2.63
N ARG A 323 26.86 2.66 2.79
CA ARG A 323 27.36 3.09 4.09
C ARG A 323 26.51 4.22 4.69
N LYS A 324 26.09 5.19 3.87
CA LYS A 324 25.19 6.28 4.30
C LYS A 324 23.78 5.77 4.60
N ILE A 325 23.28 4.85 3.79
CA ILE A 325 21.98 4.19 4.02
C ILE A 325 21.98 3.45 5.36
N ASN A 326 23.03 2.70 5.67
CA ASN A 326 23.14 1.97 6.94
C ASN A 326 23.17 2.93 8.15
N ILE A 327 23.79 4.12 8.02
CA ILE A 327 23.72 5.16 9.06
C ILE A 327 22.28 5.65 9.22
N LEU A 328 21.56 5.88 8.13
CA LEU A 328 20.13 6.24 8.19
C LEU A 328 19.31 5.14 8.84
N SER A 329 19.53 3.87 8.49
CA SER A 329 18.86 2.73 9.12
C SER A 329 19.16 2.64 10.62
N LEU A 330 20.38 2.96 11.05
CA LEU A 330 20.74 3.04 12.46
C LEU A 330 19.98 4.18 13.17
N LEU A 331 19.90 5.35 12.56
CA LEU A 331 19.11 6.47 13.10
C LEU A 331 17.64 6.13 13.23
N LEU A 332 17.05 5.49 12.21
CA LEU A 332 15.66 5.02 12.28
C LEU A 332 15.46 3.93 13.34
N THR A 333 16.47 3.09 13.59
CA THR A 333 16.46 2.13 14.69
C THR A 333 16.42 2.84 16.04
N LEU A 334 17.25 3.88 16.24
CA LEU A 334 17.21 4.69 17.47
C LEU A 334 15.85 5.38 17.66
N VAL A 335 15.28 5.91 16.57
CA VAL A 335 13.93 6.50 16.60
C VAL A 335 12.89 5.45 16.98
N SER A 336 12.97 4.21 16.44
CA SER A 336 12.02 3.15 16.80
C SER A 336 12.11 2.72 18.26
N LEU A 337 13.30 2.70 18.85
CA LEU A 337 13.48 2.44 20.28
C LEU A 337 12.93 3.58 21.13
N LEU A 338 13.10 4.83 20.71
CA LEU A 338 12.50 5.97 21.37
C LEU A 338 10.96 5.91 21.28
N MET A 339 10.40 5.57 20.11
CA MET A 339 8.96 5.36 19.94
C MET A 339 8.45 4.26 20.86
N LEU A 340 9.19 3.15 21.06
CA LEU A 340 8.85 2.10 22.01
C LEU A 340 8.80 2.65 23.45
N ALA A 341 9.83 3.41 23.86
CA ALA A 341 9.92 3.95 25.21
C ALA A 341 8.72 4.86 25.59
N VAL A 342 8.22 5.63 24.61
CA VAL A 342 7.08 6.56 24.83
C VAL A 342 5.73 5.97 24.39
N SER A 343 5.70 4.75 23.87
CA SER A 343 4.52 4.16 23.19
C SER A 343 3.26 4.16 24.05
N GLN A 344 3.35 3.76 25.33
CA GLN A 344 2.20 3.69 26.23
C GLN A 344 1.59 5.07 26.49
N VAL A 345 2.43 6.07 26.69
CA VAL A 345 1.96 7.45 26.86
C VAL A 345 1.27 7.94 25.58
N VAL A 346 1.86 7.63 24.42
CA VAL A 346 1.27 8.02 23.15
C VAL A 346 -0.06 7.29 22.90
N PHE A 347 -0.15 5.99 23.16
CA PHE A 347 -1.42 5.25 23.02
C PHE A 347 -2.50 5.81 23.93
N HIS A 348 -2.19 6.07 25.20
CA HIS A 348 -3.16 6.65 26.12
C HIS A 348 -3.64 8.05 25.66
N LEU A 349 -2.74 8.90 25.19
CA LEU A 349 -3.09 10.23 24.67
C LEU A 349 -3.84 10.16 23.32
N TRP A 350 -3.55 9.16 22.48
CA TRP A 350 -4.06 9.08 21.12
C TRP A 350 -5.43 8.39 21.04
N VAL A 351 -5.58 7.23 21.69
CA VAL A 351 -6.81 6.41 21.62
C VAL A 351 -7.54 6.32 22.97
N GLY A 352 -6.94 6.86 24.03
CA GLY A 352 -7.48 6.81 25.39
C GLY A 352 -7.50 5.38 25.93
N ASP A 353 -8.40 5.14 26.90
CA ASP A 353 -8.56 3.83 27.54
C ASP A 353 -9.39 2.83 26.72
N LYS A 354 -9.81 3.20 25.50
CA LYS A 354 -10.63 2.36 24.63
C LYS A 354 -9.87 1.16 24.06
N ILE A 355 -8.55 1.31 23.86
CA ILE A 355 -7.65 0.28 23.38
C ILE A 355 -6.41 0.29 24.25
N ILE A 356 -6.17 -0.82 24.93
CA ILE A 356 -4.95 -1.04 25.72
C ILE A 356 -4.01 -1.90 24.87
N VAL A 357 -2.88 -1.32 24.45
CA VAL A 357 -1.87 -2.04 23.70
C VAL A 357 -0.87 -2.67 24.67
N PRO A 358 -0.72 -4.01 24.68
CA PRO A 358 0.24 -4.68 25.55
C PRO A 358 1.70 -4.33 25.23
N TRP A 359 2.56 -4.34 26.24
CA TRP A 359 3.98 -4.06 26.07
C TRP A 359 4.70 -5.06 25.17
N ASP A 360 4.37 -6.35 25.30
CA ASP A 360 4.93 -7.43 24.50
C ASP A 360 4.65 -7.24 23.01
N LEU A 361 3.42 -6.81 22.64
CA LEU A 361 3.07 -6.46 21.26
C LEU A 361 3.87 -5.25 20.78
N SER A 362 4.04 -4.23 21.62
CA SER A 362 4.83 -3.04 21.26
C SER A 362 6.31 -3.38 21.03
N ILE A 363 6.89 -4.24 21.87
CA ILE A 363 8.28 -4.69 21.74
C ILE A 363 8.49 -5.48 20.45
N ILE A 364 7.63 -6.46 20.17
CA ILE A 364 7.80 -7.29 18.99
C ILE A 364 7.52 -6.54 17.69
N LEU A 365 6.58 -5.60 17.67
CA LEU A 365 6.35 -4.71 16.53
C LEU A 365 7.55 -3.79 16.30
N THR A 366 8.14 -3.24 17.34
CA THR A 366 9.38 -2.46 17.23
C THR A 366 10.47 -3.27 16.57
N PHE A 367 10.69 -4.52 17.02
CA PHE A 367 11.66 -5.42 16.42
C PHE A 367 11.35 -5.71 14.94
N PHE A 368 10.08 -5.99 14.61
CA PHE A 368 9.63 -6.16 13.22
C PHE A 368 9.95 -4.93 12.36
N PHE A 369 9.65 -3.72 12.83
CA PHE A 369 9.90 -2.49 12.05
C PHE A 369 11.40 -2.17 11.93
N ILE A 370 12.22 -2.49 12.92
CA ILE A 370 13.69 -2.42 12.80
C ILE A 370 14.15 -3.35 11.67
N LEU A 371 13.72 -4.61 11.66
CA LEU A 371 14.08 -5.55 10.59
C LEU A 371 13.58 -5.06 9.22
N ASN A 372 12.41 -4.45 9.15
CA ASN A 372 11.87 -3.87 7.92
C ASN A 372 12.75 -2.72 7.40
N VAL A 373 13.17 -1.81 8.27
CA VAL A 373 14.07 -0.70 7.93
C VAL A 373 15.40 -1.21 7.38
N TRP A 374 15.96 -2.27 7.95
CA TRP A 374 17.22 -2.86 7.48
C TRP A 374 17.08 -3.71 6.22
N SER A 375 15.92 -4.34 5.97
CA SER A 375 15.70 -5.17 4.79
C SER A 375 15.41 -4.37 3.52
N THR A 376 14.66 -3.28 3.65
CA THR A 376 14.14 -2.46 2.54
C THR A 376 15.23 -1.96 1.58
N PRO A 377 16.39 -1.44 2.01
CA PRO A 377 17.44 -0.98 1.10
C PRO A 377 17.98 -2.07 0.18
N TYR A 378 18.17 -3.27 0.69
CA TYR A 378 18.70 -4.39 -0.09
C TYR A 378 17.71 -4.91 -1.13
N ILE A 379 16.42 -5.01 -0.76
CA ILE A 379 15.35 -5.40 -1.69
C ILE A 379 15.22 -4.34 -2.80
N ASN A 380 15.24 -3.05 -2.44
CA ASN A 380 15.17 -1.95 -3.38
C ASN A 380 16.40 -1.91 -4.32
N PHE A 381 17.59 -2.24 -3.81
CA PHE A 381 18.79 -2.40 -4.63
C PHE A 381 18.57 -3.48 -5.71
N LEU A 382 18.16 -4.68 -5.30
CA LEU A 382 17.93 -5.79 -6.22
C LEU A 382 16.87 -5.45 -7.27
N SER A 383 15.79 -4.78 -6.87
CA SER A 383 14.77 -4.26 -7.78
C SER A 383 15.34 -3.23 -8.75
N GLY A 384 16.19 -2.31 -8.28
CA GLY A 384 16.82 -1.27 -9.09
C GLY A 384 17.80 -1.82 -10.12
N VAL A 385 18.55 -2.87 -9.80
CA VAL A 385 19.50 -3.52 -10.72
C VAL A 385 18.85 -4.64 -11.55
N GLY A 386 17.54 -4.91 -11.33
CA GLY A 386 16.78 -5.90 -12.11
C GLY A 386 17.10 -7.37 -11.78
N LYS A 387 17.74 -7.66 -10.64
CA LYS A 387 18.14 -9.02 -10.24
C LYS A 387 17.20 -9.57 -9.17
N MET A 388 16.01 -10.00 -9.62
CA MET A 388 14.89 -10.33 -8.73
C MET A 388 14.53 -11.83 -8.69
N ASP A 389 15.22 -12.69 -9.46
CA ASP A 389 14.83 -14.10 -9.59
C ASP A 389 14.84 -14.83 -8.24
N VAL A 390 15.86 -14.58 -7.41
CA VAL A 390 15.93 -15.17 -6.06
C VAL A 390 14.78 -14.69 -5.18
N MET A 391 14.45 -13.40 -5.21
CA MET A 391 13.34 -12.83 -4.43
C MET A 391 12.00 -13.37 -4.91
N MET A 392 11.84 -13.62 -6.21
CA MET A 392 10.63 -14.23 -6.77
C MET A 392 10.45 -15.67 -6.26
N ILE A 393 11.50 -16.51 -6.31
CA ILE A 393 11.44 -17.87 -5.78
C ILE A 393 11.15 -17.85 -4.27
N LEU A 394 11.85 -16.97 -3.54
CA LEU A 394 11.64 -16.81 -2.11
C LEU A 394 10.19 -16.41 -1.79
N SER A 395 9.54 -15.61 -2.66
CA SER A 395 8.14 -15.22 -2.49
C SER A 395 7.20 -16.43 -2.53
N PHE A 396 7.40 -17.39 -3.42
CA PHE A 396 6.60 -18.62 -3.43
C PHE A 396 6.82 -19.46 -2.18
N VAL A 397 8.07 -19.63 -1.74
CA VAL A 397 8.40 -20.36 -0.51
C VAL A 397 7.70 -19.73 0.71
N LYS A 398 7.71 -18.40 0.80
CA LYS A 398 7.05 -17.67 1.89
C LYS A 398 5.55 -17.91 1.92
N ILE A 399 4.87 -17.90 0.76
CA ILE A 399 3.42 -18.15 0.69
C ILE A 399 3.09 -19.53 1.25
N VAL A 400 3.87 -20.56 0.84
CA VAL A 400 3.66 -21.94 1.30
C VAL A 400 3.88 -22.08 2.80
N LEU A 401 4.92 -21.43 3.35
CA LEU A 401 5.29 -21.54 4.76
C LEU A 401 4.46 -20.64 5.68
N TYR A 402 3.82 -19.58 5.16
CA TYR A 402 3.20 -18.56 6.01
C TYR A 402 2.08 -19.14 6.89
N PHE A 403 1.08 -19.78 6.30
CA PHE A 403 -0.06 -20.30 7.07
C PHE A 403 0.32 -21.43 8.04
N PRO A 404 1.14 -22.43 7.67
CA PRO A 404 1.63 -23.44 8.61
C PRO A 404 2.40 -22.89 9.81
N VAL A 405 3.08 -21.75 9.66
CA VAL A 405 3.82 -21.11 10.74
C VAL A 405 2.93 -20.13 11.52
N ALA A 406 2.12 -19.33 10.82
CA ALA A 406 1.30 -18.28 11.45
C ALA A 406 0.20 -18.85 12.35
N ILE A 407 -0.55 -19.86 11.87
CA ILE A 407 -1.70 -20.38 12.60
C ILE A 407 -1.31 -20.96 13.99
N PRO A 408 -0.30 -21.82 14.12
CA PRO A 408 0.14 -22.32 15.43
C PRO A 408 0.67 -21.21 16.34
N LEU A 409 1.45 -20.26 15.80
CA LEU A 409 1.99 -19.16 16.58
C LEU A 409 0.91 -18.20 17.08
N ILE A 410 -0.11 -17.90 16.26
CA ILE A 410 -1.25 -17.08 16.70
C ILE A 410 -1.99 -17.78 17.84
N LYS A 411 -2.26 -19.08 17.72
CA LYS A 411 -2.94 -19.84 18.78
C LYS A 411 -2.16 -19.92 20.08
N ALA A 412 -0.82 -19.91 20.01
CA ALA A 412 0.04 -20.01 21.20
C ALA A 412 0.32 -18.64 21.84
N TYR A 413 0.49 -17.58 21.04
CA TYR A 413 1.01 -16.28 21.49
C TYR A 413 0.14 -15.08 21.05
N GLY A 414 -1.09 -15.32 20.59
CA GLY A 414 -2.00 -14.26 20.16
C GLY A 414 -1.46 -13.40 19.03
N SER A 415 -1.71 -12.10 19.09
CA SER A 415 -1.26 -11.11 18.11
C SER A 415 0.28 -11.04 18.00
N CYS A 416 1.01 -11.29 19.09
CA CYS A 416 2.48 -11.40 19.07
C CYS A 416 2.95 -12.59 18.22
N GLY A 417 2.22 -13.70 18.25
CA GLY A 417 2.51 -14.89 17.43
C GLY A 417 2.43 -14.60 15.93
N LEU A 418 1.47 -13.77 15.51
CA LEU A 418 1.37 -13.31 14.13
C LEU A 418 2.62 -12.53 13.70
N VAL A 419 3.08 -11.58 14.54
CA VAL A 419 4.27 -10.78 14.24
C VAL A 419 5.51 -11.66 14.14
N TRP A 420 5.67 -12.66 15.06
CA TRP A 420 6.74 -13.65 14.96
C TRP A 420 6.69 -14.44 13.66
N ALA A 421 5.51 -14.87 13.22
CA ALA A 421 5.35 -15.57 11.95
C ALA A 421 5.82 -14.70 10.76
N ILE A 422 5.45 -13.43 10.74
CA ILE A 422 5.89 -12.50 9.70
C ILE A 422 7.40 -12.29 9.75
N ILE A 423 7.99 -12.16 10.94
CA ILE A 423 9.44 -12.00 11.10
C ILE A 423 10.17 -13.24 10.56
N ILE A 424 9.76 -14.43 10.97
CA ILE A 424 10.42 -15.69 10.60
C ILE A 424 10.27 -15.97 9.10
N VAL A 425 9.06 -15.83 8.55
CA VAL A 425 8.77 -16.24 7.17
C VAL A 425 9.15 -15.14 6.17
N ASN A 426 9.07 -13.86 6.54
CA ASN A 426 9.26 -12.77 5.59
C ASN A 426 10.50 -11.91 5.88
N MET A 427 10.68 -11.40 7.10
CA MET A 427 11.74 -10.42 7.37
C MET A 427 13.13 -11.04 7.36
N ILE A 428 13.32 -12.13 8.09
CA ILE A 428 14.63 -12.83 8.18
C ILE A 428 15.10 -13.28 6.79
N PRO A 429 14.30 -14.01 5.98
CA PRO A 429 14.70 -14.39 4.64
C PRO A 429 15.01 -13.20 3.72
N ASN A 430 14.24 -12.08 3.83
CA ASN A 430 14.50 -10.87 3.06
C ASN A 430 15.86 -10.25 3.39
N ILE A 431 16.20 -10.16 4.67
CA ILE A 431 17.49 -9.62 5.11
C ILE A 431 18.63 -10.53 4.66
N VAL A 432 18.55 -11.81 4.97
CA VAL A 432 19.63 -12.77 4.69
C VAL A 432 19.89 -12.85 3.19
N CYS A 433 18.85 -13.13 2.37
CA CYS A 433 19.01 -13.25 0.93
C CYS A 433 19.36 -11.91 0.28
N GLY A 434 18.74 -10.81 0.73
CA GLY A 434 19.01 -9.46 0.21
C GLY A 434 20.44 -9.02 0.48
N CYS A 435 20.93 -9.14 1.70
CA CYS A 435 22.32 -8.81 2.06
C CYS A 435 23.34 -9.69 1.32
N MET A 436 23.08 -11.00 1.29
CA MET A 436 23.94 -11.96 0.59
C MET A 436 24.05 -11.63 -0.90
N GLN A 437 22.93 -11.44 -1.57
CA GLN A 437 22.90 -11.14 -2.99
C GLN A 437 23.53 -9.78 -3.30
N TYR A 438 23.25 -8.73 -2.48
CA TYR A 438 23.93 -7.45 -2.57
C TYR A 438 25.46 -7.59 -2.48
N TYR A 439 25.96 -8.32 -1.46
CA TYR A 439 27.40 -8.54 -1.26
C TYR A 439 28.03 -9.22 -2.47
N LEU A 440 27.39 -10.27 -3.01
CA LEU A 440 27.90 -11.01 -4.16
C LEU A 440 27.92 -10.15 -5.44
N ILE A 441 26.87 -9.36 -5.69
CA ILE A 441 26.79 -8.48 -6.88
C ILE A 441 27.85 -7.37 -6.79
N VAL A 442 27.95 -6.68 -5.68
CA VAL A 442 28.85 -5.52 -5.53
C VAL A 442 30.34 -5.94 -5.50
N ASN A 443 30.62 -7.20 -5.19
CA ASN A 443 31.97 -7.76 -5.25
C ASN A 443 32.26 -8.57 -6.52
N ASN A 444 31.35 -8.52 -7.53
CA ASN A 444 31.47 -9.30 -8.78
C ASN A 444 31.62 -10.82 -8.59
N LYS A 445 31.01 -11.36 -7.50
CA LYS A 445 31.02 -12.79 -7.15
C LYS A 445 29.69 -13.47 -7.42
N ALA A 446 28.68 -12.73 -7.90
CA ALA A 446 27.38 -13.29 -8.20
C ALA A 446 27.44 -14.14 -9.48
N THR A 447 26.95 -15.38 -9.41
CA THR A 447 26.90 -16.35 -10.52
C THR A 447 25.53 -17.01 -10.60
N GLY A 448 25.18 -17.53 -11.77
CA GLY A 448 23.93 -18.28 -11.96
C GLY A 448 22.69 -17.44 -11.63
N ILE A 449 21.78 -18.02 -10.85
CA ILE A 449 20.52 -17.41 -10.44
C ILE A 449 20.70 -16.16 -9.56
N LEU A 450 21.81 -16.08 -8.81
CA LEU A 450 22.12 -14.93 -7.97
C LEU A 450 22.50 -13.69 -8.76
N ASN A 451 22.75 -13.85 -10.07
CA ASN A 451 23.11 -12.79 -10.99
C ASN A 451 21.99 -12.47 -12.03
N ARG A 452 20.81 -13.00 -11.81
CA ARG A 452 19.63 -12.80 -12.66
C ARG A 452 18.51 -12.04 -11.98
#